data_a603a73240ffa18d7e26bc892b7b89eb
#
_entry.id   a603a73240ffa18d7e26bc892b7b89eb
#
_cell.length_a   1.000
_cell.length_b   1.000
_cell.length_c   1.000
_cell.angle_alpha   90.00
_cell.angle_beta   90.00
_cell.angle_gamma   90.00
#
_symmetry.space_group_name_H-M   'P 1'
#
loop_
_entity.id
_entity.type
_entity.pdbx_description
1 polymer ?
#
loop_
_entity_poly.entity_id
_entity_poly.type
_entity_poly.pdbx_seq_one_letter_code
_entity_poly.pdbx_strand_id
1 'polypeptide(L)'
;MAMLRNNHRPSLGARYSLLAGFLMLAACLGYGQAVNSCLDCHSGMEGKLQVTPDKFSQDIHGQKGLTCTSCHGGDASSYDPAEAMNRNKGWKGKIDRKLIPQLCGSCHSNPALMRTYDPSLRTDQLDQYHTSVHGKRLASGDSKVAVCIDCHSVHDIRPPSDPRSTVNPVNVAKTCSRCHSDADYMKSYGIPTNQFANYNSSVHHDALAVRGDLSAPTCTTCHGNHGAVPPGVDKVQNVCANCHVFQAQMYQKSTHSKAFADKGLPGCVVCHTNHGIHKPSDAMLSTGPGGVCMRCHAPGDHCDRARANILNNLTTLDESVNGADLALRRAEAAGMEVSEARLNQDQARDALTKARVTIHSFHADLVNQDIQAGLKIAAANKKAGDDAMVERNHRRIGLGVCLIAIGFMLVGLWLYIRKLES
;
A
#
# COMPACT_ATOMS: atom_id res chain seq x y z
N MET A 1 8.60 -73.89 5.80
CA MET A 1 7.78 -73.55 6.98
C MET A 1 6.71 -72.57 6.53
N ALA A 2 5.48 -73.06 6.33
CA ALA A 2 4.37 -72.39 5.65
C ALA A 2 3.60 -71.52 6.65
N MET A 3 3.40 -70.22 6.33
CA MET A 3 2.46 -69.35 7.04
C MET A 3 1.13 -69.26 6.28
N LEU A 4 0.09 -69.72 6.93
CA LEU A 4 -1.30 -69.65 6.47
C LEU A 4 -1.82 -68.23 6.55
N ARG A 5 -2.29 -67.69 5.41
CA ARG A 5 -3.08 -66.45 5.32
C ARG A 5 -4.54 -66.78 5.58
N ASN A 6 -5.11 -66.24 6.64
CA ASN A 6 -6.55 -66.28 6.93
C ASN A 6 -7.24 -65.05 6.30
N ASN A 7 -8.02 -65.32 5.24
CA ASN A 7 -8.83 -64.31 4.54
C ASN A 7 -10.27 -64.34 5.08
N HIS A 8 -10.59 -63.51 6.07
CA HIS A 8 -11.98 -63.22 6.42
C HIS A 8 -12.52 -62.08 5.57
N ARG A 9 -13.38 -62.39 4.59
CA ARG A 9 -14.21 -61.40 3.90
C ARG A 9 -15.47 -61.16 4.74
N PRO A 10 -15.80 -59.91 5.13
CA PRO A 10 -17.08 -59.60 5.77
C PRO A 10 -18.22 -59.70 4.77
N SER A 11 -19.35 -60.31 5.23
CA SER A 11 -20.55 -60.56 4.42
C SER A 11 -21.21 -59.27 3.92
N LEU A 12 -21.79 -59.29 2.71
CA LEU A 12 -22.43 -58.13 2.04
C LEU A 12 -23.55 -57.50 2.85
N GLY A 13 -24.20 -58.21 3.79
CA GLY A 13 -25.29 -57.69 4.61
C GLY A 13 -24.91 -56.59 5.61
N ALA A 14 -23.67 -56.59 6.11
CA ALA A 14 -23.20 -55.59 7.08
C ALA A 14 -22.89 -54.20 6.48
N ARG A 15 -22.69 -54.12 5.16
CA ARG A 15 -22.39 -52.85 4.45
C ARG A 15 -23.62 -52.00 4.17
N TYR A 16 -24.79 -52.60 4.04
CA TYR A 16 -26.03 -51.86 3.78
C TYR A 16 -26.67 -51.26 5.03
N SER A 17 -26.47 -51.88 6.20
CA SER A 17 -26.97 -51.38 7.47
C SER A 17 -26.21 -50.13 7.96
N LEU A 18 -24.93 -50.00 7.65
CA LEU A 18 -24.13 -48.82 8.00
C LEU A 18 -24.41 -47.62 7.10
N LEU A 19 -24.71 -47.83 5.79
CA LEU A 19 -25.10 -46.76 4.86
C LEU A 19 -26.50 -46.21 5.17
N ALA A 20 -27.45 -47.06 5.54
CA ALA A 20 -28.82 -46.61 5.90
C ALA A 20 -28.84 -45.80 7.22
N GLY A 21 -27.98 -46.16 8.20
CA GLY A 21 -27.82 -45.37 9.44
C GLY A 21 -27.20 -43.99 9.22
N PHE A 22 -26.27 -43.85 8.28
CA PHE A 22 -25.63 -42.55 7.96
C PHE A 22 -26.57 -41.63 7.14
N LEU A 23 -27.42 -42.18 6.29
CA LEU A 23 -28.43 -41.43 5.55
C LEU A 23 -29.59 -40.92 6.43
N MET A 24 -29.95 -41.68 7.50
CA MET A 24 -30.96 -41.17 8.44
C MET A 24 -30.44 -40.14 9.42
N LEU A 25 -29.15 -40.16 9.78
CA LEU A 25 -28.57 -39.08 10.61
C LEU A 25 -28.36 -37.76 9.86
N ALA A 26 -28.17 -37.81 8.55
CA ALA A 26 -28.02 -36.61 7.71
C ALA A 26 -29.36 -35.89 7.46
N ALA A 27 -30.49 -36.56 7.61
CA ALA A 27 -31.81 -35.97 7.38
C ALA A 27 -32.37 -35.16 8.59
N CYS A 28 -31.73 -35.23 9.76
CA CYS A 28 -32.18 -34.53 10.98
C CYS A 28 -31.45 -33.22 11.27
N LEU A 29 -30.49 -32.80 10.43
CA LEU A 29 -29.88 -31.49 10.50
C LEU A 29 -30.54 -30.50 9.53
N GLY A 30 -31.86 -30.51 9.46
CA GLY A 30 -32.60 -29.36 9.00
C GLY A 30 -32.42 -28.25 10.04
N TYR A 31 -31.38 -27.42 9.91
CA TYR A 31 -31.33 -26.14 10.57
C TYR A 31 -32.56 -25.35 10.13
N GLY A 32 -33.61 -25.39 10.93
CA GLY A 32 -34.71 -24.42 10.80
C GLY A 32 -34.06 -23.04 10.86
N GLN A 33 -34.03 -22.33 9.74
CA GLN A 33 -33.66 -20.93 9.75
C GLN A 33 -34.52 -20.24 10.79
N ALA A 34 -33.89 -19.68 11.82
CA ALA A 34 -34.65 -18.93 12.83
C ALA A 34 -35.43 -17.85 12.08
N VAL A 35 -36.76 -17.82 12.34
CA VAL A 35 -37.67 -16.83 11.76
C VAL A 35 -37.10 -15.45 12.02
N ASN A 36 -36.94 -14.65 10.98
CA ASN A 36 -36.49 -13.27 11.07
C ASN A 36 -37.51 -12.33 10.42
N SER A 37 -38.59 -12.13 11.13
CA SER A 37 -39.73 -11.28 10.67
C SER A 37 -39.28 -9.85 10.31
N CYS A 38 -38.22 -9.34 10.97
CA CYS A 38 -37.67 -8.04 10.64
C CYS A 38 -37.14 -8.00 9.19
N LEU A 39 -36.35 -9.00 8.80
CA LEU A 39 -35.76 -9.06 7.47
C LEU A 39 -36.83 -9.34 6.41
N ASP A 40 -37.82 -10.23 6.72
CA ASP A 40 -38.90 -10.58 5.80
C ASP A 40 -39.74 -9.34 5.46
N CYS A 41 -40.08 -8.52 6.46
CA CYS A 41 -40.83 -7.27 6.25
C CYS A 41 -39.98 -6.18 5.60
N HIS A 42 -38.74 -5.95 6.11
CA HIS A 42 -37.89 -4.86 5.64
C HIS A 42 -37.29 -5.11 4.26
N SER A 43 -37.23 -6.36 3.78
CA SER A 43 -36.79 -6.65 2.42
C SER A 43 -37.75 -6.14 1.34
N GLY A 44 -39.06 -6.11 1.62
CA GLY A 44 -40.07 -5.60 0.72
C GLY A 44 -40.35 -4.10 0.81
N MET A 45 -39.66 -3.38 1.71
CA MET A 45 -39.79 -1.93 1.86
C MET A 45 -38.91 -1.18 0.84
N GLU A 46 -39.13 0.14 0.78
CA GLU A 46 -38.37 1.03 -0.10
C GLU A 46 -37.48 2.01 0.68
N GLY A 47 -36.46 2.55 -0.02
CA GLY A 47 -35.62 3.64 0.48
C GLY A 47 -34.80 3.24 1.72
N LYS A 48 -34.83 4.10 2.75
CA LYS A 48 -33.98 3.93 3.94
C LYS A 48 -34.43 2.79 4.87
N LEU A 49 -35.63 2.26 4.68
CA LEU A 49 -36.14 1.15 5.48
C LEU A 49 -35.83 -0.21 4.86
N GLN A 50 -35.41 -0.23 3.60
CA GLN A 50 -35.08 -1.48 2.92
C GLN A 50 -33.77 -2.09 3.43
N VAL A 51 -33.85 -3.34 3.85
CA VAL A 51 -32.69 -4.19 4.14
C VAL A 51 -32.89 -5.53 3.45
N THR A 52 -32.16 -5.80 2.38
CA THR A 52 -32.29 -7.05 1.63
C THR A 52 -31.51 -8.19 2.29
N PRO A 53 -31.97 -9.45 2.16
CA PRO A 53 -31.24 -10.63 2.63
C PRO A 53 -29.82 -10.68 2.10
N ASP A 54 -29.60 -10.39 0.79
CA ASP A 54 -28.27 -10.38 0.17
C ASP A 54 -27.34 -9.37 0.82
N LYS A 55 -27.85 -8.17 1.12
CA LYS A 55 -27.07 -7.13 1.79
C LYS A 55 -26.66 -7.55 3.20
N PHE A 56 -27.62 -8.07 3.97
CA PHE A 56 -27.36 -8.48 5.35
C PHE A 56 -26.50 -9.75 5.45
N SER A 57 -26.61 -10.70 4.50
CA SER A 57 -25.76 -11.89 4.46
C SER A 57 -24.27 -11.57 4.24
N GLN A 58 -23.98 -10.40 3.68
CA GLN A 58 -22.63 -9.91 3.46
C GLN A 58 -22.10 -9.05 4.63
N ASP A 59 -22.97 -8.69 5.57
CA ASP A 59 -22.59 -8.00 6.80
C ASP A 59 -21.84 -8.94 7.74
N ILE A 60 -20.69 -8.52 8.24
CA ILE A 60 -19.87 -9.34 9.14
C ILE A 60 -20.60 -9.73 10.43
N HIS A 61 -21.50 -8.87 10.92
CA HIS A 61 -22.31 -9.17 12.12
C HIS A 61 -23.29 -10.30 11.83
N GLY A 62 -23.98 -10.26 10.67
CA GLY A 62 -24.85 -11.34 10.22
C GLY A 62 -24.10 -12.66 10.05
N GLN A 63 -22.90 -12.62 9.46
CA GLN A 63 -22.03 -13.80 9.31
C GLN A 63 -21.56 -14.37 10.65
N LYS A 64 -21.49 -13.54 11.71
CA LYS A 64 -21.13 -13.94 13.07
C LYS A 64 -22.33 -14.28 13.94
N GLY A 65 -23.53 -14.38 13.33
CA GLY A 65 -24.77 -14.80 14.02
C GLY A 65 -25.49 -13.69 14.78
N LEU A 66 -25.08 -12.42 14.62
CA LEU A 66 -25.85 -11.31 15.17
C LEU A 66 -27.06 -11.05 14.26
N THR A 67 -28.15 -10.60 14.89
CA THR A 67 -29.43 -10.33 14.20
C THR A 67 -29.82 -8.86 14.32
N CYS A 68 -30.91 -8.46 13.67
CA CYS A 68 -31.42 -7.11 13.76
C CYS A 68 -31.66 -6.67 15.21
N THR A 69 -32.14 -7.57 16.05
CA THR A 69 -32.40 -7.31 17.47
C THR A 69 -31.16 -7.09 18.31
N SER A 70 -29.99 -7.57 17.86
CA SER A 70 -28.71 -7.33 18.55
C SER A 70 -28.36 -5.85 18.63
N CYS A 71 -28.76 -5.06 17.63
CA CYS A 71 -28.55 -3.62 17.59
C CYS A 71 -29.84 -2.84 17.93
N HIS A 72 -30.98 -3.25 17.37
CA HIS A 72 -32.23 -2.51 17.45
C HIS A 72 -33.13 -2.93 18.60
N GLY A 73 -32.92 -4.09 19.21
CA GLY A 73 -33.87 -4.69 20.15
C GLY A 73 -35.14 -5.16 19.46
N GLY A 74 -36.22 -5.35 20.20
CA GLY A 74 -37.48 -5.87 19.69
C GLY A 74 -37.55 -7.38 19.63
N ASP A 75 -38.50 -7.93 18.87
CA ASP A 75 -38.77 -9.36 18.76
C ASP A 75 -38.84 -9.80 17.29
N ALA A 76 -37.82 -10.47 16.80
CA ALA A 76 -37.70 -10.95 15.42
C ALA A 76 -38.59 -12.19 15.15
N SER A 77 -39.23 -12.77 16.13
CA SER A 77 -40.15 -13.92 15.95
C SER A 77 -41.58 -13.52 15.62
N SER A 78 -41.96 -12.25 15.89
CA SER A 78 -43.32 -11.75 15.68
C SER A 78 -43.46 -11.04 14.34
N TYR A 79 -44.54 -11.34 13.62
CA TYR A 79 -44.96 -10.60 12.42
C TYR A 79 -45.92 -9.46 12.72
N ASP A 80 -46.40 -9.34 13.95
CA ASP A 80 -47.17 -8.16 14.39
C ASP A 80 -46.19 -6.99 14.65
N PRO A 81 -46.29 -5.87 13.90
CA PRO A 81 -45.43 -4.73 14.09
C PRO A 81 -45.43 -4.15 15.51
N ALA A 82 -46.58 -4.23 16.21
CA ALA A 82 -46.70 -3.74 17.58
C ALA A 82 -45.89 -4.59 18.58
N GLU A 83 -45.76 -5.87 18.31
CA GLU A 83 -44.99 -6.80 19.13
C GLU A 83 -43.51 -6.82 18.70
N ALA A 84 -43.25 -6.88 17.37
CA ALA A 84 -41.91 -6.91 16.83
C ALA A 84 -41.08 -5.65 17.20
N MET A 85 -41.75 -4.48 17.17
CA MET A 85 -41.15 -3.18 17.46
C MET A 85 -41.58 -2.63 18.85
N ASN A 86 -41.81 -3.53 19.80
CA ASN A 86 -42.24 -3.17 21.15
C ASN A 86 -41.11 -2.59 21.99
N ARG A 87 -41.28 -1.38 22.52
CA ARG A 87 -40.27 -0.73 23.36
C ARG A 87 -40.00 -1.50 24.66
N ASN A 88 -40.97 -2.21 25.19
CA ASN A 88 -40.79 -3.07 26.37
C ASN A 88 -39.90 -4.29 26.09
N LYS A 89 -39.74 -4.64 24.80
CA LYS A 89 -38.77 -5.66 24.32
C LYS A 89 -37.46 -5.02 23.85
N GLY A 90 -37.16 -3.80 24.27
CA GLY A 90 -35.91 -3.10 23.98
C GLY A 90 -35.83 -2.46 22.61
N TRP A 91 -36.96 -2.37 21.86
CA TRP A 91 -36.95 -1.71 20.55
C TRP A 91 -36.51 -0.24 20.66
N LYS A 92 -35.41 0.14 19.95
CA LYS A 92 -34.80 1.47 20.00
C LYS A 92 -35.34 2.43 18.92
N GLY A 93 -36.00 1.90 17.91
CA GLY A 93 -36.43 2.69 16.76
C GLY A 93 -35.23 3.17 15.92
N LYS A 94 -35.37 4.35 15.33
CA LYS A 94 -34.28 5.04 14.66
C LYS A 94 -33.26 5.49 15.71
N ILE A 95 -32.07 4.97 15.65
CA ILE A 95 -30.97 5.31 16.57
C ILE A 95 -30.48 6.72 16.29
N ASP A 96 -30.46 7.59 17.31
CA ASP A 96 -29.90 8.92 17.20
C ASP A 96 -28.39 8.82 16.85
N ARG A 97 -27.92 9.68 15.93
CA ARG A 97 -26.52 9.70 15.53
C ARG A 97 -25.55 9.85 16.69
N LYS A 98 -25.92 10.62 17.70
CA LYS A 98 -25.12 10.83 18.91
C LYS A 98 -24.92 9.56 19.73
N LEU A 99 -25.82 8.59 19.61
CA LEU A 99 -25.77 7.32 20.33
C LEU A 99 -25.08 6.21 19.55
N ILE A 100 -24.82 6.40 18.23
CA ILE A 100 -24.20 5.37 17.40
C ILE A 100 -22.82 4.94 17.92
N PRO A 101 -21.88 5.83 18.29
CA PRO A 101 -20.60 5.41 18.83
C PRO A 101 -20.75 4.55 20.08
N GLN A 102 -21.65 4.91 20.97
CA GLN A 102 -21.91 4.16 22.19
C GLN A 102 -22.55 2.80 21.92
N LEU A 103 -23.46 2.73 20.93
CA LEU A 103 -24.05 1.47 20.51
C LEU A 103 -23.01 0.50 19.97
N CYS A 104 -22.15 0.94 19.07
CA CYS A 104 -21.07 0.11 18.53
C CYS A 104 -20.06 -0.25 19.61
N GLY A 105 -19.68 0.73 20.45
CA GLY A 105 -18.72 0.56 21.54
C GLY A 105 -19.21 -0.40 22.62
N SER A 106 -20.52 -0.57 22.82
CA SER A 106 -21.05 -1.52 23.83
C SER A 106 -20.51 -2.96 23.63
N CYS A 107 -20.22 -3.33 22.39
CA CYS A 107 -19.54 -4.58 22.06
C CYS A 107 -18.07 -4.36 21.73
N HIS A 108 -17.75 -3.43 20.83
CA HIS A 108 -16.38 -3.23 20.32
C HIS A 108 -15.39 -2.70 21.37
N SER A 109 -15.86 -2.18 22.50
CA SER A 109 -14.99 -1.82 23.63
C SER A 109 -14.96 -2.87 24.75
N ASN A 110 -15.54 -4.06 24.50
CA ASN A 110 -15.54 -5.16 25.45
C ASN A 110 -14.54 -6.25 25.01
N PRO A 111 -13.33 -6.31 25.60
CA PRO A 111 -12.31 -7.29 25.18
C PRO A 111 -12.74 -8.75 25.38
N ALA A 112 -13.49 -9.04 26.45
CA ALA A 112 -13.95 -10.40 26.73
C ALA A 112 -14.91 -10.90 25.63
N LEU A 113 -15.84 -10.04 25.21
CA LEU A 113 -16.79 -10.34 24.15
C LEU A 113 -16.10 -10.41 22.78
N MET A 114 -15.28 -9.42 22.43
CA MET A 114 -14.66 -9.36 21.09
C MET A 114 -13.70 -10.51 20.83
N ARG A 115 -12.97 -10.98 21.84
CA ARG A 115 -12.09 -12.14 21.73
C ARG A 115 -12.82 -13.45 21.38
N THR A 116 -14.12 -13.55 21.63
CA THR A 116 -14.91 -14.72 21.22
C THR A 116 -15.12 -14.76 19.71
N TYR A 117 -15.08 -13.61 19.05
CA TYR A 117 -15.26 -13.49 17.60
C TYR A 117 -13.93 -13.44 16.84
N ASP A 118 -12.98 -12.66 17.33
CA ASP A 118 -11.63 -12.55 16.78
C ASP A 118 -10.67 -12.01 17.86
N PRO A 119 -9.72 -12.85 18.33
CA PRO A 119 -8.75 -12.45 19.37
C PRO A 119 -7.82 -11.30 18.95
N SER A 120 -7.67 -11.05 17.64
CA SER A 120 -6.77 -10.01 17.11
C SER A 120 -7.42 -8.63 17.06
N LEU A 121 -8.76 -8.53 17.23
CA LEU A 121 -9.45 -7.25 17.19
C LEU A 121 -9.06 -6.35 18.36
N ARG A 122 -8.68 -5.13 18.02
CA ARG A 122 -8.51 -4.07 19.02
C ARG A 122 -9.87 -3.70 19.61
N THR A 123 -9.87 -3.18 20.82
CA THR A 123 -11.09 -2.79 21.54
C THR A 123 -11.04 -1.35 22.07
N ASP A 124 -10.16 -0.55 21.50
CA ASP A 124 -9.93 0.86 21.85
C ASP A 124 -10.54 1.85 20.84
N GLN A 125 -11.33 1.36 19.87
CA GLN A 125 -11.85 2.20 18.79
C GLN A 125 -12.75 3.34 19.30
N LEU A 126 -13.59 3.07 20.30
CA LEU A 126 -14.47 4.08 20.88
C LEU A 126 -13.66 5.14 21.62
N ASP A 127 -12.67 4.73 22.41
CA ASP A 127 -11.79 5.65 23.14
C ASP A 127 -11.02 6.53 22.15
N GLN A 128 -10.46 5.93 21.10
CA GLN A 128 -9.79 6.70 20.05
C GLN A 128 -10.76 7.65 19.33
N TYR A 129 -12.00 7.21 19.04
CA TYR A 129 -13.00 8.07 18.42
C TYR A 129 -13.26 9.32 19.25
N HIS A 130 -13.35 9.19 20.58
CA HIS A 130 -13.53 10.34 21.47
C HIS A 130 -12.35 11.32 21.45
N THR A 131 -11.15 10.87 21.11
CA THR A 131 -9.99 11.75 20.94
C THR A 131 -9.96 12.46 19.57
N SER A 132 -10.69 11.94 18.60
CA SER A 132 -10.75 12.48 17.24
C SER A 132 -11.45 13.85 17.17
N VAL A 133 -11.23 14.57 16.08
CA VAL A 133 -11.99 15.81 15.79
C VAL A 133 -13.49 15.51 15.65
N HIS A 134 -13.83 14.38 14.98
CA HIS A 134 -15.22 13.97 14.81
C HIS A 134 -15.89 13.69 16.16
N GLY A 135 -15.27 12.91 17.02
CA GLY A 135 -15.81 12.57 18.33
C GLY A 135 -15.95 13.79 19.26
N LYS A 136 -14.97 14.67 19.29
CA LYS A 136 -15.02 15.91 20.06
C LYS A 136 -16.14 16.84 19.61
N ARG A 137 -16.31 17.01 18.30
CA ARG A 137 -17.42 17.82 17.74
C ARG A 137 -18.78 17.18 18.00
N LEU A 138 -18.90 15.85 17.87
CA LEU A 138 -20.13 15.13 18.21
C LEU A 138 -20.52 15.38 19.69
N ALA A 139 -19.55 15.27 20.60
CA ALA A 139 -19.74 15.53 22.02
C ALA A 139 -20.17 16.98 22.31
N SER A 140 -19.70 17.95 21.52
CA SER A 140 -20.14 19.35 21.59
C SER A 140 -21.47 19.65 20.91
N GLY A 141 -22.14 18.63 20.36
CA GLY A 141 -23.50 18.75 19.81
C GLY A 141 -23.58 18.78 18.28
N ASP A 142 -22.46 18.76 17.57
CA ASP A 142 -22.45 18.75 16.11
C ASP A 142 -22.80 17.37 15.56
N SER A 143 -24.06 17.19 15.16
CA SER A 143 -24.57 15.92 14.62
C SER A 143 -24.23 15.69 13.14
N LYS A 144 -23.59 16.64 12.46
CA LYS A 144 -23.17 16.47 11.06
C LYS A 144 -21.87 15.70 10.93
N VAL A 145 -21.00 15.69 11.95
CA VAL A 145 -19.72 15.00 11.90
C VAL A 145 -19.87 13.49 11.73
N ALA A 146 -18.84 12.86 11.18
CA ALA A 146 -18.84 11.42 10.94
C ALA A 146 -18.94 10.62 12.25
N VAL A 147 -19.78 9.58 12.23
CA VAL A 147 -19.88 8.53 13.24
C VAL A 147 -19.53 7.18 12.61
N CYS A 148 -19.53 6.11 13.38
CA CYS A 148 -19.06 4.78 12.95
C CYS A 148 -19.61 4.35 11.57
N ILE A 149 -20.92 4.50 11.36
CA ILE A 149 -21.61 4.08 10.13
C ILE A 149 -21.26 4.91 8.88
N ASP A 150 -20.75 6.11 9.04
CA ASP A 150 -20.37 6.94 7.90
C ASP A 150 -19.09 6.43 7.24
N CYS A 151 -18.23 5.74 8.01
CA CYS A 151 -17.04 5.10 7.52
C CYS A 151 -17.27 3.62 7.18
N HIS A 152 -17.94 2.89 8.09
CA HIS A 152 -18.08 1.44 7.99
C HIS A 152 -19.32 0.97 7.24
N SER A 153 -20.20 1.88 6.79
CA SER A 153 -21.53 1.53 6.27
C SER A 153 -22.48 1.02 7.37
N VAL A 154 -23.68 0.56 6.97
CA VAL A 154 -24.69 -0.02 7.84
C VAL A 154 -25.45 -1.12 7.10
N HIS A 155 -25.75 -2.23 7.76
CA HIS A 155 -26.41 -3.44 7.23
C HIS A 155 -25.65 -4.18 6.11
N ASP A 156 -24.43 -3.76 5.80
CA ASP A 156 -23.45 -4.44 4.94
C ASP A 156 -22.03 -4.12 5.39
N ILE A 157 -21.83 -4.05 6.69
CA ILE A 157 -20.51 -3.79 7.29
C ILE A 157 -19.57 -4.95 6.95
N ARG A 158 -18.47 -4.65 6.27
CA ARG A 158 -17.50 -5.63 5.82
C ARG A 158 -16.17 -5.47 6.56
N PRO A 159 -15.42 -6.55 6.77
CA PRO A 159 -14.09 -6.44 7.34
C PRO A 159 -13.18 -5.59 6.44
N PRO A 160 -12.18 -4.89 7.00
CA PRO A 160 -11.26 -4.06 6.21
C PRO A 160 -10.50 -4.83 5.12
N SER A 161 -10.35 -6.15 5.26
CA SER A 161 -9.72 -7.03 4.28
C SER A 161 -10.58 -7.31 3.04
N ASP A 162 -11.92 -7.12 3.12
CA ASP A 162 -12.79 -7.25 1.94
C ASP A 162 -12.58 -6.03 1.01
N PRO A 163 -12.20 -6.22 -0.27
CA PRO A 163 -12.01 -5.12 -1.21
C PRO A 163 -13.27 -4.23 -1.42
N ARG A 164 -14.44 -4.74 -1.10
CA ARG A 164 -15.71 -3.99 -1.18
C ARG A 164 -16.00 -3.17 0.07
N SER A 165 -15.25 -3.39 1.16
CA SER A 165 -15.39 -2.60 2.39
C SER A 165 -15.09 -1.13 2.13
N THR A 166 -15.91 -0.25 2.66
CA THR A 166 -15.69 1.21 2.58
C THR A 166 -14.42 1.67 3.31
N VAL A 167 -13.90 0.84 4.21
CA VAL A 167 -12.66 1.08 4.97
C VAL A 167 -11.49 0.19 4.52
N ASN A 168 -11.64 -0.54 3.39
CA ASN A 168 -10.50 -1.17 2.74
C ASN A 168 -9.53 -0.07 2.24
N PRO A 169 -8.21 -0.27 2.31
CA PRO A 169 -7.22 0.75 1.88
C PRO A 169 -7.53 1.41 0.54
N VAL A 170 -7.97 0.64 -0.46
CA VAL A 170 -8.30 1.19 -1.80
C VAL A 170 -9.54 2.09 -1.81
N ASN A 171 -10.42 2.00 -0.81
CA ASN A 171 -11.68 2.75 -0.73
C ASN A 171 -11.63 3.90 0.29
N VAL A 172 -10.66 3.91 1.22
CA VAL A 172 -10.60 4.91 2.31
C VAL A 172 -10.65 6.33 1.79
N ALA A 173 -9.86 6.67 0.78
CA ALA A 173 -9.84 8.03 0.24
C ALA A 173 -11.20 8.47 -0.31
N LYS A 174 -11.89 7.57 -1.03
CA LYS A 174 -13.26 7.79 -1.51
C LYS A 174 -14.26 7.92 -0.36
N THR A 175 -14.10 7.16 0.70
CA THR A 175 -14.97 7.24 1.89
C THR A 175 -14.84 8.60 2.57
N CYS A 176 -13.63 9.09 2.78
CA CYS A 176 -13.39 10.42 3.36
C CYS A 176 -13.90 11.55 2.44
N SER A 177 -13.73 11.40 1.12
CA SER A 177 -14.10 12.43 0.14
C SER A 177 -15.60 12.72 0.07
N ARG A 178 -16.44 11.78 0.51
CA ARG A 178 -17.91 11.99 0.53
C ARG A 178 -18.34 13.27 1.28
N CYS A 179 -17.56 13.64 2.29
CA CYS A 179 -17.76 14.90 3.02
C CYS A 179 -16.61 15.88 2.73
N HIS A 180 -15.35 15.41 2.80
CA HIS A 180 -14.16 16.29 2.69
C HIS A 180 -13.93 16.88 1.29
N SER A 181 -14.64 16.43 0.25
CA SER A 181 -14.63 17.06 -1.08
C SER A 181 -15.90 17.89 -1.38
N ASP A 182 -16.84 17.92 -0.45
CA ASP A 182 -18.08 18.69 -0.58
C ASP A 182 -17.85 20.10 0.00
N ALA A 183 -17.82 21.09 -0.88
CA ALA A 183 -17.54 22.48 -0.52
C ALA A 183 -18.64 23.08 0.38
N ASP A 184 -19.90 22.78 0.11
CA ASP A 184 -21.02 23.28 0.89
C ASP A 184 -21.06 22.64 2.28
N TYR A 185 -20.77 21.35 2.35
CA TYR A 185 -20.68 20.61 3.62
C TYR A 185 -19.50 21.11 4.49
N MET A 186 -18.34 21.32 3.89
CA MET A 186 -17.12 21.73 4.60
C MET A 186 -17.06 23.23 4.89
N LYS A 187 -17.87 24.06 4.26
CA LYS A 187 -17.87 25.52 4.41
C LYS A 187 -17.91 25.98 5.86
N SER A 188 -18.82 25.39 6.66
CA SER A 188 -18.94 25.75 8.09
C SER A 188 -17.76 25.33 8.96
N TYR A 189 -16.90 24.46 8.45
CA TYR A 189 -15.71 23.95 9.15
C TYR A 189 -14.42 24.68 8.75
N GLY A 190 -14.44 25.48 7.70
CA GLY A 190 -13.27 26.17 7.18
C GLY A 190 -12.20 25.22 6.63
N ILE A 191 -12.59 24.02 6.20
CA ILE A 191 -11.68 22.99 5.68
C ILE A 191 -11.66 23.07 4.15
N PRO A 192 -10.46 23.18 3.50
CA PRO A 192 -10.34 23.05 2.06
C PRO A 192 -10.89 21.71 1.56
N THR A 193 -11.33 21.65 0.30
CA THR A 193 -11.99 20.46 -0.26
C THR A 193 -11.22 19.81 -1.42
N ASN A 194 -9.97 20.21 -1.60
CA ASN A 194 -9.11 19.72 -2.66
C ASN A 194 -8.18 18.56 -2.24
N GLN A 195 -8.23 18.12 -0.98
CA GLN A 195 -7.33 17.10 -0.46
C GLN A 195 -7.43 15.77 -1.22
N PHE A 196 -8.64 15.34 -1.56
CA PHE A 196 -8.87 14.11 -2.31
C PHE A 196 -8.31 14.22 -3.74
N ALA A 197 -8.57 15.33 -4.43
CA ALA A 197 -8.02 15.56 -5.77
C ALA A 197 -6.49 15.58 -5.73
N ASN A 198 -5.89 16.26 -4.76
CA ASN A 198 -4.45 16.30 -4.57
C ASN A 198 -3.89 14.91 -4.24
N TYR A 199 -4.54 14.14 -3.36
CA TYR A 199 -4.10 12.77 -3.04
C TYR A 199 -4.13 11.88 -4.29
N ASN A 200 -5.16 11.96 -5.12
CA ASN A 200 -5.27 11.19 -6.36
C ASN A 200 -4.16 11.47 -7.37
N SER A 201 -3.52 12.63 -7.30
CA SER A 201 -2.35 12.97 -8.13
C SER A 201 -1.01 12.64 -7.47
N SER A 202 -1.03 12.04 -6.28
CA SER A 202 0.18 11.75 -5.50
C SER A 202 0.82 10.42 -5.86
N VAL A 203 2.12 10.29 -5.57
CA VAL A 203 2.84 9.01 -5.68
C VAL A 203 2.30 7.93 -4.76
N HIS A 204 1.67 8.31 -3.65
CA HIS A 204 1.08 7.38 -2.71
C HIS A 204 -0.19 6.74 -3.27
N HIS A 205 -1.05 7.53 -3.91
CA HIS A 205 -2.21 7.00 -4.61
C HIS A 205 -1.81 6.14 -5.82
N ASP A 206 -0.78 6.56 -6.58
CA ASP A 206 -0.24 5.76 -7.68
C ASP A 206 0.26 4.39 -7.19
N ALA A 207 0.99 4.36 -6.06
CA ALA A 207 1.43 3.11 -5.44
C ALA A 207 0.24 2.20 -5.08
N LEU A 208 -0.79 2.77 -4.43
CA LEU A 208 -1.95 2.03 -3.99
C LEU A 208 -2.84 1.55 -5.16
N ALA A 209 -3.26 2.48 -6.01
CA ALA A 209 -4.32 2.24 -6.99
C ALA A 209 -3.81 1.68 -8.32
N VAL A 210 -2.59 2.04 -8.74
CA VAL A 210 -2.01 1.62 -10.03
C VAL A 210 -1.09 0.42 -9.86
N ARG A 211 -0.24 0.43 -8.82
CA ARG A 211 0.71 -0.67 -8.57
C ARG A 211 0.17 -1.74 -7.62
N GLY A 212 -0.99 -1.54 -7.00
CA GLY A 212 -1.61 -2.50 -6.09
C GLY A 212 -0.89 -2.65 -4.74
N ASP A 213 -0.07 -1.69 -4.36
CA ASP A 213 0.67 -1.72 -3.09
C ASP A 213 -0.26 -1.31 -1.93
N LEU A 214 -0.84 -2.30 -1.25
CA LEU A 214 -1.73 -2.07 -0.10
C LEU A 214 -1.02 -1.49 1.13
N SER A 215 0.31 -1.43 1.14
CA SER A 215 1.09 -0.76 2.20
C SER A 215 1.23 0.74 1.98
N ALA A 216 0.89 1.22 0.79
CA ALA A 216 0.93 2.64 0.46
C ALA A 216 -0.03 3.45 1.35
N PRO A 217 0.39 4.64 1.83
CA PRO A 217 -0.40 5.40 2.78
C PRO A 217 -1.69 5.94 2.17
N THR A 218 -2.75 5.89 2.98
CA THR A 218 -4.06 6.50 2.72
C THR A 218 -4.31 7.66 3.67
N CYS A 219 -5.49 8.27 3.61
CA CYS A 219 -5.87 9.34 4.54
C CYS A 219 -5.66 8.93 6.01
N THR A 220 -6.08 7.73 6.37
CA THR A 220 -5.99 7.24 7.75
C THR A 220 -4.57 6.92 8.20
N THR A 221 -3.65 6.67 7.30
CA THR A 221 -2.23 6.43 7.64
C THR A 221 -1.57 7.69 8.19
N CYS A 222 -1.94 8.84 7.65
CA CYS A 222 -1.39 10.13 8.09
C CYS A 222 -2.23 10.80 9.20
N HIS A 223 -3.56 10.68 9.13
CA HIS A 223 -4.49 11.35 10.04
C HIS A 223 -4.96 10.48 11.21
N GLY A 224 -4.64 9.19 11.19
CA GLY A 224 -5.26 8.20 12.08
C GLY A 224 -6.61 7.74 11.56
N ASN A 225 -7.08 6.61 12.06
CA ASN A 225 -8.40 6.07 11.72
C ASN A 225 -9.46 6.52 12.74
N HIS A 226 -9.66 5.76 13.81
CA HIS A 226 -10.66 6.12 14.83
C HIS A 226 -10.31 7.42 15.58
N GLY A 227 -9.02 7.67 15.84
CA GLY A 227 -8.53 8.92 16.42
C GLY A 227 -8.17 10.00 15.40
N ALA A 228 -8.93 10.11 14.30
CA ALA A 228 -8.58 11.00 13.20
C ALA A 228 -8.45 12.47 13.61
N VAL A 229 -7.24 13.00 13.42
CA VAL A 229 -6.89 14.40 13.69
C VAL A 229 -5.94 14.92 12.60
N PRO A 230 -5.92 16.24 12.32
CA PRO A 230 -4.84 16.81 11.52
C PRO A 230 -3.50 16.60 12.24
N PRO A 231 -2.44 16.12 11.57
CA PRO A 231 -1.10 16.12 12.19
C PRO A 231 -0.70 17.55 12.56
N GLY A 232 -0.24 17.75 13.80
CA GLY A 232 0.33 19.03 14.22
C GLY A 232 1.60 19.33 13.43
N VAL A 233 1.93 20.62 13.27
CA VAL A 233 3.12 21.08 12.52
C VAL A 233 4.40 20.43 13.04
N ASP A 234 4.52 20.27 14.34
CA ASP A 234 5.61 19.62 15.08
C ASP A 234 5.66 18.09 14.87
N LYS A 235 4.56 17.48 14.41
CA LYS A 235 4.41 16.01 14.28
C LYS A 235 4.42 15.52 12.85
N VAL A 236 4.31 16.40 11.85
CA VAL A 236 4.28 16.02 10.43
C VAL A 236 5.48 15.18 10.05
N GLN A 237 6.68 15.56 10.49
CA GLN A 237 7.91 14.81 10.24
C GLN A 237 7.84 13.38 10.80
N ASN A 238 7.21 13.18 11.96
CA ASN A 238 7.07 11.86 12.58
C ASN A 238 6.10 10.96 11.78
N VAL A 239 5.05 11.53 11.20
CA VAL A 239 4.14 10.80 10.32
C VAL A 239 4.87 10.26 9.09
N CYS A 240 5.66 11.11 8.43
CA CYS A 240 6.47 10.70 7.28
C CYS A 240 7.55 9.68 7.68
N ALA A 241 8.17 9.86 8.84
CA ALA A 241 9.24 9.02 9.38
C ALA A 241 8.83 7.56 9.64
N ASN A 242 7.54 7.27 9.79
CA ASN A 242 7.05 5.90 9.96
C ASN A 242 7.42 4.99 8.79
N CYS A 243 7.57 5.55 7.59
CA CYS A 243 7.98 4.84 6.38
C CYS A 243 9.32 5.36 5.82
N HIS A 244 9.53 6.67 5.83
CA HIS A 244 10.73 7.34 5.28
C HIS A 244 11.81 7.54 6.36
N VAL A 245 12.20 6.46 7.01
CA VAL A 245 13.08 6.47 8.20
C VAL A 245 14.42 7.15 7.93
N PHE A 246 15.10 6.79 6.85
CA PHE A 246 16.43 7.32 6.54
C PHE A 246 16.41 8.81 6.23
N GLN A 247 15.45 9.26 5.42
CA GLN A 247 15.24 10.68 5.10
C GLN A 247 14.96 11.48 6.38
N ALA A 248 14.11 10.96 7.24
CA ALA A 248 13.78 11.59 8.50
C ALA A 248 14.98 11.69 9.44
N GLN A 249 15.79 10.64 9.56
CA GLN A 249 17.01 10.65 10.38
C GLN A 249 18.03 11.69 9.89
N MET A 250 18.22 11.79 8.56
CA MET A 250 19.12 12.79 7.98
C MET A 250 18.58 14.21 8.25
N TYR A 251 17.27 14.43 7.97
CA TYR A 251 16.63 15.71 8.23
C TYR A 251 16.72 16.12 9.70
N GLN A 252 16.43 15.22 10.65
CA GLN A 252 16.47 15.52 12.09
C GLN A 252 17.85 15.99 12.58
N LYS A 253 18.93 15.52 11.95
CA LYS A 253 20.31 15.92 12.26
C LYS A 253 20.74 17.20 11.54
N SER A 254 19.93 17.71 10.61
CA SER A 254 20.27 18.88 9.81
C SER A 254 19.97 20.20 10.51
N THR A 255 20.63 21.25 10.05
CA THR A 255 20.34 22.64 10.50
C THR A 255 18.93 23.08 10.15
N HIS A 256 18.33 22.52 9.05
CA HIS A 256 16.96 22.84 8.65
C HIS A 256 15.93 22.31 9.65
N SER A 257 16.17 21.17 10.29
CA SER A 257 15.26 20.65 11.32
C SER A 257 15.02 21.66 12.44
N LYS A 258 16.12 22.22 12.97
CA LYS A 258 16.04 23.26 14.01
C LYS A 258 15.43 24.56 13.46
N ALA A 259 15.90 25.05 12.32
CA ALA A 259 15.42 26.30 11.73
C ALA A 259 13.93 26.27 11.40
N PHE A 260 13.41 25.12 10.94
CA PHE A 260 11.98 24.96 10.65
C PHE A 260 11.15 24.87 11.93
N ALA A 261 11.64 24.15 12.93
CA ALA A 261 10.99 24.11 14.24
C ALA A 261 10.88 25.50 14.88
N ASP A 262 11.96 26.27 14.89
CA ASP A 262 12.01 27.62 15.44
C ASP A 262 11.04 28.59 14.71
N LYS A 263 10.74 28.32 13.44
CA LYS A 263 9.81 29.13 12.60
C LYS A 263 8.39 28.54 12.52
N GLY A 264 8.10 27.44 13.21
CA GLY A 264 6.81 26.75 13.11
C GLY A 264 6.49 26.20 11.71
N LEU A 265 7.52 25.83 10.92
CA LEU A 265 7.34 25.29 9.58
C LEU A 265 7.19 23.75 9.61
N PRO A 266 6.33 23.17 8.76
CA PRO A 266 5.96 21.74 8.85
C PRO A 266 6.99 20.79 8.21
N GLY A 267 8.27 20.97 8.49
CA GLY A 267 9.34 20.01 8.14
C GLY A 267 9.30 19.53 6.69
N CYS A 268 9.07 18.25 6.48
CA CYS A 268 9.09 17.58 5.16
C CYS A 268 8.15 18.24 4.14
N VAL A 269 7.00 18.74 4.59
CA VAL A 269 5.95 19.32 3.74
C VAL A 269 6.36 20.64 3.09
N VAL A 270 7.32 21.35 3.68
CA VAL A 270 7.85 22.61 3.10
C VAL A 270 8.42 22.37 1.70
N CYS A 271 9.08 21.22 1.49
CA CYS A 271 9.69 20.85 0.22
C CYS A 271 8.82 19.92 -0.62
N HIS A 272 8.13 18.97 0.01
CA HIS A 272 7.42 17.89 -0.66
C HIS A 272 5.91 18.09 -0.76
N THR A 273 5.37 19.19 -0.23
CA THR A 273 3.93 19.41 -0.07
C THR A 273 3.26 18.35 0.84
N ASN A 274 1.92 18.34 0.90
CA ASN A 274 1.17 17.34 1.69
C ASN A 274 0.37 16.42 0.76
N HIS A 275 -0.93 16.52 0.68
CA HIS A 275 -1.80 15.57 -0.04
C HIS A 275 -1.36 15.25 -1.48
N GLY A 276 -0.86 16.24 -2.24
CA GLY A 276 -0.37 16.09 -3.61
C GLY A 276 1.15 15.85 -3.67
N ILE A 277 1.65 14.84 -2.97
CA ILE A 277 3.08 14.54 -2.94
C ILE A 277 3.50 13.94 -4.28
N HIS A 278 4.30 14.64 -5.05
CA HIS A 278 4.81 14.18 -6.34
C HIS A 278 6.10 13.35 -6.15
N LYS A 279 6.42 12.55 -7.18
CA LYS A 279 7.69 11.82 -7.22
C LYS A 279 8.85 12.81 -7.17
N PRO A 280 9.76 12.73 -6.20
CA PRO A 280 10.92 13.60 -6.13
C PRO A 280 11.80 13.44 -7.38
N SER A 281 12.39 14.53 -7.83
CA SER A 281 13.37 14.53 -8.92
C SER A 281 14.48 15.54 -8.62
N ASP A 282 15.59 15.42 -9.31
CA ASP A 282 16.72 16.33 -9.15
C ASP A 282 16.36 17.78 -9.55
N ALA A 283 15.24 17.97 -10.31
CA ALA A 283 14.66 19.28 -10.59
C ALA A 283 14.27 20.08 -9.33
N MET A 284 14.04 19.40 -8.20
CA MET A 284 13.81 20.09 -6.91
C MET A 284 15.04 20.90 -6.45
N LEU A 285 16.22 20.56 -6.93
CA LEU A 285 17.47 21.31 -6.72
C LEU A 285 17.69 22.39 -7.78
N SER A 286 16.83 22.56 -8.79
CA SER A 286 16.99 23.59 -9.81
C SER A 286 16.58 24.97 -9.29
N THR A 287 16.89 26.00 -10.09
CA THR A 287 16.38 27.38 -9.89
C THR A 287 15.09 27.66 -10.67
N GLY A 288 14.66 26.69 -11.52
CA GLY A 288 13.49 26.79 -12.36
C GLY A 288 12.21 26.26 -11.69
N PRO A 289 11.15 26.04 -12.49
CA PRO A 289 9.91 25.45 -12.01
C PRO A 289 10.18 24.10 -11.31
N GLY A 290 9.65 23.94 -10.11
CA GLY A 290 9.88 22.75 -9.28
C GLY A 290 11.02 22.90 -8.26
N GLY A 291 11.92 23.87 -8.40
CA GLY A 291 12.98 24.15 -7.43
C GLY A 291 12.41 24.59 -6.08
N VAL A 292 12.99 24.04 -4.99
CA VAL A 292 12.46 24.31 -3.64
C VAL A 292 13.38 25.17 -2.79
N CYS A 293 14.70 25.14 -3.02
CA CYS A 293 15.68 25.83 -2.19
C CYS A 293 15.54 27.35 -2.29
N MET A 294 15.33 27.85 -3.50
CA MET A 294 15.27 29.30 -3.79
C MET A 294 13.98 29.98 -3.30
N ARG A 295 13.08 29.25 -2.68
CA ARG A 295 11.90 29.83 -1.99
C ARG A 295 12.29 30.59 -0.71
N CYS A 296 13.45 30.25 -0.14
CA CYS A 296 13.95 30.78 1.11
C CYS A 296 15.38 31.32 1.02
N HIS A 297 16.19 30.83 0.07
CA HIS A 297 17.58 31.19 -0.12
C HIS A 297 17.77 32.15 -1.29
N ALA A 298 18.75 33.06 -1.18
CA ALA A 298 19.03 34.04 -2.19
C ALA A 298 20.02 33.49 -3.26
N PRO A 299 19.89 33.95 -4.53
CA PRO A 299 20.86 33.61 -5.56
C PRO A 299 22.28 33.99 -5.16
N GLY A 300 23.23 33.10 -5.36
CA GLY A 300 24.66 33.30 -5.06
C GLY A 300 25.05 33.18 -3.58
N ASP A 301 24.10 32.88 -2.67
CA ASP A 301 24.43 32.61 -1.28
C ASP A 301 25.15 31.25 -1.11
N HIS A 302 25.49 30.88 0.14
CA HIS A 302 26.16 29.60 0.41
C HIS A 302 25.26 28.40 0.02
N CYS A 303 23.97 28.47 0.29
CA CYS A 303 23.02 27.42 -0.06
C CYS A 303 22.88 27.25 -1.56
N ASP A 304 22.76 28.34 -2.33
CA ASP A 304 22.67 28.28 -3.79
C ASP A 304 23.92 27.65 -4.43
N ARG A 305 25.11 28.01 -3.94
CA ARG A 305 26.34 27.37 -4.41
C ARG A 305 26.41 25.88 -4.08
N ALA A 306 26.03 25.49 -2.85
CA ALA A 306 25.99 24.08 -2.42
C ALA A 306 24.97 23.29 -3.24
N ARG A 307 23.77 23.83 -3.42
CA ARG A 307 22.71 23.28 -4.25
C ARG A 307 23.17 23.04 -5.70
N ALA A 308 23.77 24.05 -6.31
CA ALA A 308 24.25 23.99 -7.69
C ALA A 308 25.34 22.91 -7.84
N ASN A 309 26.27 22.81 -6.88
CA ASN A 309 27.30 21.78 -6.85
C ASN A 309 26.67 20.37 -6.73
N ILE A 310 25.76 20.18 -5.80
CA ILE A 310 25.07 18.89 -5.65
C ILE A 310 24.33 18.50 -6.92
N LEU A 311 23.56 19.41 -7.52
CA LEU A 311 22.79 19.15 -8.73
C LEU A 311 23.72 18.74 -9.89
N ASN A 312 24.79 19.49 -10.11
CA ASN A 312 25.77 19.19 -11.17
C ASN A 312 26.40 17.80 -10.98
N ASN A 313 26.81 17.48 -9.75
CA ASN A 313 27.45 16.21 -9.45
C ASN A 313 26.47 15.03 -9.53
N LEU A 314 25.20 15.20 -9.13
CA LEU A 314 24.15 14.19 -9.32
C LEU A 314 23.89 13.95 -10.81
N THR A 315 23.81 14.99 -11.62
CA THR A 315 23.64 14.87 -13.07
C THR A 315 24.78 14.10 -13.68
N THR A 316 26.04 14.41 -13.29
CA THR A 316 27.23 13.69 -13.74
C THR A 316 27.20 12.22 -13.35
N LEU A 317 26.74 11.90 -12.13
CA LEU A 317 26.62 10.51 -11.67
C LEU A 317 25.52 9.78 -12.45
N ASP A 318 24.35 10.39 -12.64
CA ASP A 318 23.24 9.79 -13.38
C ASP A 318 23.65 9.48 -14.84
N GLU A 319 24.31 10.42 -15.51
CA GLU A 319 24.85 10.23 -16.86
C GLU A 319 25.91 9.12 -16.91
N SER A 320 26.77 9.05 -15.90
CA SER A 320 27.82 8.04 -15.81
C SER A 320 27.24 6.63 -15.59
N VAL A 321 26.22 6.52 -14.72
CA VAL A 321 25.48 5.26 -14.48
C VAL A 321 24.77 4.80 -15.75
N ASN A 322 24.09 5.70 -16.46
CA ASN A 322 23.41 5.39 -17.71
C ASN A 322 24.40 5.03 -18.83
N GLY A 323 25.53 5.71 -18.91
CA GLY A 323 26.59 5.41 -19.87
C GLY A 323 27.23 4.04 -19.63
N ALA A 324 27.47 3.67 -18.37
CA ALA A 324 27.96 2.34 -18.01
C ALA A 324 26.94 1.24 -18.35
N ASP A 325 25.67 1.46 -18.03
CA ASP A 325 24.60 0.52 -18.37
C ASP A 325 24.51 0.26 -19.88
N LEU A 326 24.62 1.31 -20.68
CA LEU A 326 24.61 1.17 -22.13
C LEU A 326 25.84 0.38 -22.65
N ALA A 327 27.04 0.62 -22.10
CA ALA A 327 28.24 -0.11 -22.49
C ALA A 327 28.13 -1.62 -22.16
N LEU A 328 27.64 -1.92 -20.94
CA LEU A 328 27.43 -3.31 -20.50
C LEU A 328 26.38 -4.03 -21.35
N ARG A 329 25.22 -3.40 -21.62
CA ARG A 329 24.20 -3.99 -22.50
C ARG A 329 24.72 -4.28 -23.92
N ARG A 330 25.56 -3.41 -24.47
CA ARG A 330 26.18 -3.64 -25.79
C ARG A 330 27.10 -4.84 -25.77
N ALA A 331 27.89 -5.01 -24.70
CA ALA A 331 28.75 -6.15 -24.54
C ALA A 331 27.99 -7.46 -24.39
N GLU A 332 26.95 -7.49 -23.56
CA GLU A 332 26.04 -8.64 -23.38
C GLU A 332 25.35 -9.03 -24.71
N ALA A 333 24.78 -8.06 -25.41
CA ALA A 333 24.13 -8.31 -26.71
C ALA A 333 25.12 -8.82 -27.77
N ALA A 334 26.40 -8.56 -27.59
CA ALA A 334 27.46 -9.06 -28.43
C ALA A 334 28.02 -10.45 -28.00
N GLY A 335 27.39 -11.07 -26.97
CA GLY A 335 27.81 -12.37 -26.42
C GLY A 335 29.10 -12.33 -25.58
N MET A 336 29.46 -11.16 -25.07
CA MET A 336 30.64 -11.00 -24.21
C MET A 336 30.26 -11.17 -22.73
N GLU A 337 31.15 -11.75 -21.96
CA GLU A 337 30.99 -11.96 -20.53
C GLU A 337 31.25 -10.66 -19.76
N VAL A 338 30.24 -10.14 -19.08
CA VAL A 338 30.31 -8.91 -18.26
C VAL A 338 29.44 -9.04 -16.97
N SER A 339 29.14 -10.26 -16.53
CA SER A 339 28.25 -10.52 -15.40
C SER A 339 28.70 -9.86 -14.10
N GLU A 340 29.99 -9.85 -13.80
CA GLU A 340 30.54 -9.20 -12.62
C GLU A 340 30.29 -7.68 -12.67
N ALA A 341 30.56 -7.05 -13.81
CA ALA A 341 30.36 -5.62 -13.98
C ALA A 341 28.86 -5.28 -13.96
N ARG A 342 27.97 -6.18 -14.42
CA ARG A 342 26.52 -6.03 -14.32
C ARG A 342 26.05 -6.06 -12.85
N LEU A 343 26.57 -6.97 -12.07
CA LEU A 343 26.26 -7.03 -10.63
C LEU A 343 26.72 -5.74 -9.91
N ASN A 344 27.94 -5.27 -10.22
CA ASN A 344 28.48 -4.03 -9.68
C ASN A 344 27.68 -2.78 -10.15
N GLN A 345 26.98 -2.87 -11.29
CA GLN A 345 26.18 -1.75 -11.80
C GLN A 345 25.00 -1.40 -10.87
N ASP A 346 24.43 -2.37 -10.18
CA ASP A 346 23.40 -2.12 -9.19
C ASP A 346 23.95 -1.31 -8.00
N GLN A 347 25.20 -1.54 -7.60
CA GLN A 347 25.87 -0.71 -6.58
C GLN A 347 26.04 0.75 -7.04
N ALA A 348 26.29 1.00 -8.32
CA ALA A 348 26.34 2.37 -8.84
C ALA A 348 24.96 3.06 -8.80
N ARG A 349 23.88 2.34 -9.10
CA ARG A 349 22.49 2.82 -8.96
C ARG A 349 22.13 3.07 -7.50
N ASP A 350 22.54 2.18 -6.60
CA ASP A 350 22.35 2.33 -5.17
C ASP A 350 23.09 3.56 -4.64
N ALA A 351 24.30 3.85 -5.10
CA ALA A 351 25.05 5.06 -4.75
C ALA A 351 24.30 6.34 -5.19
N LEU A 352 23.72 6.35 -6.39
CA LEU A 352 22.87 7.46 -6.86
C LEU A 352 21.63 7.63 -5.98
N THR A 353 20.96 6.54 -5.66
CA THR A 353 19.80 6.55 -4.76
C THR A 353 20.18 7.03 -3.38
N LYS A 354 21.29 6.56 -2.83
CA LYS A 354 21.83 6.98 -1.54
C LYS A 354 22.18 8.46 -1.52
N ALA A 355 22.85 8.97 -2.55
CA ALA A 355 23.16 10.41 -2.66
C ALA A 355 21.88 11.26 -2.62
N ARG A 356 20.80 10.85 -3.33
CA ARG A 356 19.47 11.52 -3.28
C ARG A 356 18.84 11.46 -1.89
N VAL A 357 19.05 10.40 -1.13
CA VAL A 357 18.61 10.31 0.27
C VAL A 357 19.46 11.22 1.17
N THR A 358 20.79 11.23 0.97
CA THR A 358 21.73 12.01 1.78
C THR A 358 21.54 13.53 1.63
N ILE A 359 20.88 14.01 0.55
CA ILE A 359 20.47 15.42 0.40
C ILE A 359 19.72 15.93 1.64
N HIS A 360 18.94 15.08 2.30
CA HIS A 360 18.16 15.46 3.49
C HIS A 360 19.05 15.79 4.71
N SER A 361 20.35 15.50 4.65
CA SER A 361 21.31 16.00 5.64
C SER A 361 21.64 17.49 5.46
N PHE A 362 21.41 18.04 4.26
CA PHE A 362 21.81 19.39 3.85
C PHE A 362 23.32 19.66 3.99
N HIS A 363 24.15 18.61 3.95
CA HIS A 363 25.61 18.66 3.96
C HIS A 363 26.16 18.23 2.59
N ALA A 364 26.64 19.20 1.83
CA ALA A 364 27.15 18.97 0.47
C ALA A 364 28.30 17.93 0.42
N ASP A 365 29.18 17.95 1.42
CA ASP A 365 30.33 17.03 1.47
C ASP A 365 29.89 15.57 1.64
N LEU A 366 28.84 15.32 2.47
CA LEU A 366 28.30 13.97 2.65
C LEU A 366 27.65 13.45 1.36
N VAL A 367 26.89 14.32 0.69
CA VAL A 367 26.26 13.98 -0.60
C VAL A 367 27.35 13.68 -1.65
N ASN A 368 28.38 14.52 -1.72
CA ASN A 368 29.49 14.35 -2.66
C ASN A 368 30.29 13.07 -2.40
N GLN A 369 30.46 12.63 -1.15
CA GLN A 369 31.09 11.34 -0.85
C GLN A 369 30.35 10.17 -1.50
N ASP A 370 29.01 10.13 -1.39
CA ASP A 370 28.18 9.11 -2.00
C ASP A 370 28.25 9.19 -3.54
N ILE A 371 28.25 10.39 -4.11
CA ILE A 371 28.39 10.63 -5.54
C ILE A 371 29.73 10.12 -6.05
N GLN A 372 30.85 10.45 -5.40
CA GLN A 372 32.17 10.03 -5.81
C GLN A 372 32.36 8.50 -5.78
N ALA A 373 31.76 7.85 -4.76
CA ALA A 373 31.73 6.39 -4.69
C ALA A 373 31.01 5.79 -5.91
N GLY A 374 29.84 6.33 -6.27
CA GLY A 374 29.08 5.90 -7.43
C GLY A 374 29.80 6.14 -8.77
N LEU A 375 30.42 7.31 -8.94
CA LEU A 375 31.18 7.65 -10.14
C LEU A 375 32.34 6.68 -10.37
N LYS A 376 33.08 6.30 -9.31
CA LYS A 376 34.15 5.32 -9.38
C LYS A 376 33.67 3.97 -9.91
N ILE A 377 32.55 3.49 -9.38
CA ILE A 377 31.94 2.21 -9.78
C ILE A 377 31.44 2.29 -11.23
N ALA A 378 30.70 3.35 -11.58
CA ALA A 378 30.16 3.53 -12.93
C ALA A 378 31.30 3.63 -13.98
N ALA A 379 32.38 4.33 -13.67
CA ALA A 379 33.54 4.42 -14.56
C ALA A 379 34.22 3.04 -14.79
N ALA A 380 34.40 2.24 -13.73
CA ALA A 380 34.94 0.89 -13.83
C ALA A 380 34.02 -0.02 -14.67
N ASN A 381 32.71 0.04 -14.46
CA ASN A 381 31.72 -0.77 -15.19
C ASN A 381 31.68 -0.37 -16.68
N LYS A 382 31.70 0.93 -16.97
CA LYS A 382 31.77 1.42 -18.35
C LYS A 382 33.00 0.89 -19.05
N LYS A 383 34.16 0.99 -18.38
CA LYS A 383 35.41 0.47 -18.92
C LYS A 383 35.34 -1.04 -19.20
N ALA A 384 34.76 -1.83 -18.28
CA ALA A 384 34.59 -3.26 -18.48
C ALA A 384 33.73 -3.57 -19.72
N GLY A 385 32.64 -2.84 -19.94
CA GLY A 385 31.84 -2.97 -21.15
C GLY A 385 32.57 -2.60 -22.43
N ASP A 386 33.34 -1.51 -22.42
CA ASP A 386 34.12 -1.05 -23.56
C ASP A 386 35.27 -2.03 -23.88
N ASP A 387 36.00 -2.52 -22.86
CA ASP A 387 37.07 -3.52 -22.98
C ASP A 387 36.54 -4.83 -23.57
N ALA A 388 35.36 -5.29 -23.13
CA ALA A 388 34.68 -6.48 -23.67
C ALA A 388 34.43 -6.34 -25.19
N MET A 389 34.04 -5.15 -25.63
CA MET A 389 33.80 -4.88 -27.06
C MET A 389 35.10 -4.88 -27.87
N VAL A 390 36.19 -4.40 -27.29
CA VAL A 390 37.54 -4.50 -27.90
C VAL A 390 37.95 -5.97 -28.03
N GLU A 391 37.80 -6.73 -26.94
CA GLU A 391 38.12 -8.18 -26.94
C GLU A 391 37.31 -8.95 -27.98
N ARG A 392 36.02 -8.66 -28.12
CA ARG A 392 35.18 -9.24 -29.17
C ARG A 392 35.78 -9.01 -30.56
N ASN A 393 36.21 -7.79 -30.83
CA ASN A 393 36.78 -7.46 -32.12
C ASN A 393 38.12 -8.25 -32.39
N HIS A 394 38.95 -8.39 -31.38
CA HIS A 394 40.17 -9.22 -31.46
C HIS A 394 39.83 -10.69 -31.75
N ARG A 395 38.83 -11.26 -31.04
CA ARG A 395 38.38 -12.65 -31.30
C ARG A 395 37.83 -12.83 -32.71
N ARG A 396 37.08 -11.85 -33.23
CA ARG A 396 36.54 -11.91 -34.63
C ARG A 396 37.64 -11.84 -35.67
N ILE A 397 38.65 -10.99 -35.49
CA ILE A 397 39.80 -10.91 -36.36
C ILE A 397 40.59 -12.24 -36.33
N GLY A 398 40.90 -12.76 -35.14
CA GLY A 398 41.55 -14.06 -34.98
C GLY A 398 40.79 -15.20 -35.64
N LEU A 399 39.46 -15.26 -35.47
CA LEU A 399 38.63 -16.25 -36.17
C LEU A 399 38.73 -16.12 -37.68
N GLY A 400 38.70 -14.90 -38.22
CA GLY A 400 38.86 -14.64 -39.64
C GLY A 400 40.23 -15.18 -40.17
N VAL A 401 41.31 -14.94 -39.46
CA VAL A 401 42.66 -15.47 -39.82
C VAL A 401 42.65 -17.01 -39.80
N CYS A 402 42.09 -17.63 -38.77
CA CYS A 402 41.96 -19.09 -38.67
C CYS A 402 41.14 -19.68 -39.83
N LEU A 403 40.01 -19.06 -40.19
CA LEU A 403 39.16 -19.52 -41.31
C LEU A 403 39.91 -19.43 -42.67
N ILE A 404 40.69 -18.37 -42.86
CA ILE A 404 41.57 -18.24 -44.06
C ILE A 404 42.60 -19.38 -44.12
N ALA A 405 43.28 -19.64 -43.01
CA ALA A 405 44.26 -20.73 -42.94
C ALA A 405 43.64 -22.11 -43.19
N ILE A 406 42.45 -22.38 -42.61
CA ILE A 406 41.68 -23.62 -42.88
C ILE A 406 41.29 -23.70 -44.35
N GLY A 407 40.84 -22.60 -44.96
CA GLY A 407 40.54 -22.52 -46.36
C GLY A 407 41.71 -22.93 -47.27
N PHE A 408 42.91 -22.41 -47.00
CA PHE A 408 44.14 -22.80 -47.71
C PHE A 408 44.46 -24.29 -47.54
N MET A 409 44.33 -24.83 -46.31
CA MET A 409 44.54 -26.28 -46.09
C MET A 409 43.54 -27.13 -46.85
N LEU A 410 42.25 -26.77 -46.88
CA LEU A 410 41.23 -27.50 -47.62
C LEU A 410 41.49 -27.48 -49.14
N VAL A 411 41.87 -26.33 -49.67
CA VAL A 411 42.25 -26.21 -51.11
C VAL A 411 43.48 -27.07 -51.40
N GLY A 412 44.50 -27.03 -50.57
CA GLY A 412 45.73 -27.85 -50.73
C GLY A 412 45.37 -29.35 -50.65
N LEU A 413 44.56 -29.80 -49.75
CA LEU A 413 44.09 -31.18 -49.62
C LEU A 413 43.29 -31.60 -50.85
N TRP A 414 42.36 -30.76 -51.33
CA TRP A 414 41.61 -31.03 -52.53
C TRP A 414 42.49 -31.19 -53.75
N LEU A 415 43.46 -30.31 -53.96
CA LEU A 415 44.42 -30.41 -55.05
C LEU A 415 45.30 -31.67 -54.93
N TYR A 416 45.69 -32.06 -53.70
CA TYR A 416 46.45 -33.29 -53.46
C TYR A 416 45.60 -34.55 -53.80
N ILE A 417 44.38 -34.64 -53.37
CA ILE A 417 43.45 -35.75 -53.71
C ILE A 417 43.28 -35.84 -55.21
N ARG A 418 43.03 -34.74 -55.89
CA ARG A 418 42.85 -34.70 -57.35
C ARG A 418 44.09 -35.20 -58.13
N LYS A 419 45.31 -34.95 -57.57
CA LYS A 419 46.54 -35.46 -58.12
C LYS A 419 46.74 -36.98 -57.93
N LEU A 420 46.12 -37.56 -56.89
CA LEU A 420 46.14 -39.00 -56.64
C LEU A 420 45.12 -39.77 -57.49
N GLU A 421 44.09 -39.12 -57.96
CA GLU A 421 43.05 -39.71 -58.82
C GLU A 421 43.35 -39.57 -60.31
N SER A 422 44.37 -38.79 -60.71
CA SER A 422 44.88 -38.62 -62.06
C SER A 422 46.08 -39.52 -62.28
#